data_9addcf88f1807e60677865a11bb7f107
#
_entry.id   9addcf88f1807e60677865a11bb7f107
#
_cell.length_a   1.000
_cell.length_b   1.000
_cell.length_c   1.000
_cell.angle_alpha   90.00
_cell.angle_beta   90.00
_cell.angle_gamma   90.00
#
_symmetry.space_group_name_H-M   'P 1'
#
loop_
_entity.id
_entity.type
_entity.pdbx_description
1 polymer ?
#
loop_
_entity_poly.entity_id
_entity_poly.type
_entity_poly.pdbx_seq_one_letter_code
_entity_poly.pdbx_strand_id
1 'polypeptide(L)'
;MLLPETKERELRFKLALRMGLPIFFLTVLLAFTGLSDYFETIPFSFYVTALLILAVMVYFIFFLIHAGFNERITDPVSMTFSRESLLDYLKKEVKQGPYTLLLVTIDNLEDINARYGTQNGDRVLREFALWVGRFVQNKGVDKFPIGRFRGGDFIVGLPGSRSDFLSLLELLCLKADSYEVDDIEIHISGAVVDTALSKEVDQLIDLLFEQQQERKQNRHDENEEEMDPSELEAAVIASVRQKNFSMMFQEVREGDERTAFEASVKLYGKQGKLIHQNKYMPVINRLGLSRAYDLMLLEYAVQLCREHGGSERFALSLFPSTLRNFHFYEAAQRLFSENSEAKGRVILLLEEKEYYNHTRRFNELLQSYRRMGILIGLDRLGGFHTTMLYLRELEVDMVRYDMHYSKQIKDPKTQALLKGFNLSAHTLGVKTWIRMIEDEEEARIADSVGIDLLQGNYIGTIAPLEAHLERNP
;
A
#
# COMPACT_ATOMS: atom_id res chain seq x y z
N MET A 1 23.18 -0.09 -10.54
CA MET A 1 23.02 0.49 -9.20
C MET A 1 24.32 0.38 -8.42
N LEU A 2 24.77 1.46 -7.77
CA LEU A 2 25.91 1.43 -6.87
C LEU A 2 25.45 0.89 -5.52
N LEU A 3 26.07 -0.20 -5.07
CA LEU A 3 25.77 -0.77 -3.76
C LEU A 3 26.62 -0.06 -2.69
N PRO A 4 26.02 0.60 -1.70
CA PRO A 4 26.77 1.30 -0.65
C PRO A 4 27.64 0.36 0.19
N GLU A 5 27.25 -0.90 0.36
CA GLU A 5 28.02 -1.94 1.08
C GLU A 5 29.43 -2.17 0.50
N THR A 6 29.57 -2.15 -0.82
CA THR A 6 30.89 -2.31 -1.48
C THR A 6 31.79 -1.12 -1.20
N LYS A 7 31.22 0.11 -1.23
CA LYS A 7 31.97 1.34 -0.87
C LYS A 7 32.32 1.38 0.59
N GLU A 8 31.42 0.95 1.47
CA GLU A 8 31.67 0.88 2.91
C GLU A 8 32.80 -0.08 3.22
N ARG A 9 32.81 -1.25 2.58
CA ARG A 9 33.89 -2.24 2.71
C ARG A 9 35.22 -1.70 2.19
N GLU A 10 35.26 -1.02 1.04
CA GLU A 10 36.47 -0.40 0.52
C GLU A 10 37.00 0.72 1.42
N LEU A 11 36.12 1.55 1.97
CA LEU A 11 36.50 2.63 2.89
C LEU A 11 37.05 2.07 4.20
N ARG A 12 36.40 1.06 4.76
CA ARG A 12 36.87 0.35 5.97
C ARG A 12 38.25 -0.28 5.72
N PHE A 13 38.45 -0.90 4.57
CA PHE A 13 39.75 -1.47 4.18
C PHE A 13 40.83 -0.41 4.03
N LYS A 14 40.54 0.71 3.32
CA LYS A 14 41.47 1.84 3.18
C LYS A 14 41.83 2.48 4.54
N LEU A 15 40.83 2.65 5.41
CA LEU A 15 41.05 3.15 6.77
C LEU A 15 41.89 2.19 7.57
N ALA A 16 41.58 0.90 7.58
CA ALA A 16 42.35 -0.13 8.29
C ALA A 16 43.80 -0.18 7.80
N LEU A 17 44.03 -0.09 6.48
CA LEU A 17 45.36 -0.06 5.91
C LEU A 17 46.11 1.21 6.30
N ARG A 18 45.50 2.38 6.15
CA ARG A 18 46.10 3.69 6.47
C ARG A 18 46.48 3.80 7.94
N MET A 19 45.76 3.13 8.79
CA MET A 19 45.97 3.18 10.22
C MET A 19 46.80 2.00 10.75
N GLY A 20 46.72 0.82 10.15
CA GLY A 20 47.53 -0.35 10.52
C GLY A 20 48.98 -0.23 10.08
N LEU A 21 49.25 0.48 8.99
CA LEU A 21 50.58 0.61 8.41
C LEU A 21 51.56 1.31 9.34
N PRO A 22 51.26 2.43 10.03
CA PRO A 22 52.15 3.05 11.02
C PRO A 22 52.47 2.12 12.22
N ILE A 23 51.48 1.36 12.69
CA ILE A 23 51.70 0.41 13.82
C ILE A 23 52.58 -0.72 13.38
N PHE A 24 52.37 -1.25 12.20
CA PHE A 24 53.26 -2.29 11.63
C PHE A 24 54.68 -1.80 11.53
N PHE A 25 54.93 -0.60 11.01
CA PHE A 25 56.29 -0.03 10.94
C PHE A 25 56.91 0.19 12.32
N LEU A 26 56.14 0.68 13.29
CA LEU A 26 56.61 0.84 14.66
C LEU A 26 56.97 -0.51 15.33
N THR A 27 56.15 -1.54 15.08
CA THR A 27 56.43 -2.91 15.59
C THR A 27 57.68 -3.52 14.94
N VAL A 28 57.87 -3.30 13.64
CA VAL A 28 59.12 -3.72 12.94
C VAL A 28 60.32 -2.97 13.47
N LEU A 29 60.20 -1.65 13.71
CA LEU A 29 61.29 -0.85 14.30
C LEU A 29 61.66 -1.34 15.68
N LEU A 30 60.67 -1.66 16.53
CA LEU A 30 60.92 -2.22 17.87
C LEU A 30 61.60 -3.58 17.79
N ALA A 31 61.16 -4.46 16.89
CA ALA A 31 61.78 -5.76 16.68
C ALA A 31 63.24 -5.62 16.18
N PHE A 32 63.48 -4.65 15.28
CA PHE A 32 64.81 -4.37 14.78
C PHE A 32 65.75 -3.82 15.85
N THR A 33 65.27 -2.89 16.71
CA THR A 33 66.07 -2.37 17.83
C THR A 33 66.35 -3.43 18.88
N GLY A 34 65.41 -4.33 19.18
CA GLY A 34 65.60 -5.46 20.10
C GLY A 34 66.55 -6.54 19.56
N LEU A 35 66.62 -6.74 18.23
CA LEU A 35 67.55 -7.67 17.58
C LEU A 35 68.97 -7.09 17.44
N SER A 36 69.08 -5.77 17.30
CA SER A 36 70.38 -5.09 17.14
C SER A 36 71.20 -5.04 18.40
N ASP A 37 70.59 -5.13 19.60
CA ASP A 37 71.21 -5.11 20.88
C ASP A 37 71.36 -6.52 21.52
N TYR A 38 71.84 -7.48 20.76
CA TYR A 38 71.87 -8.90 21.13
C TYR A 38 72.78 -9.27 22.31
N PHE A 39 73.32 -8.32 23.08
CA PHE A 39 74.27 -8.63 24.23
C PHE A 39 74.04 -7.77 25.47
N GLU A 40 73.69 -8.40 26.54
CA GLU A 40 73.92 -8.23 27.94
C GLU A 40 72.93 -7.50 28.84
N THR A 41 72.14 -6.57 28.46
CA THR A 41 71.01 -6.04 29.23
C THR A 41 70.06 -5.32 28.34
N ILE A 42 68.75 -5.55 28.51
CA ILE A 42 67.77 -4.81 27.76
C ILE A 42 67.89 -3.33 28.13
N PRO A 43 68.24 -2.44 27.18
CA PRO A 43 68.48 -1.03 27.48
C PRO A 43 67.17 -0.34 27.92
N PHE A 44 67.24 0.67 28.77
CA PHE A 44 66.09 1.45 29.25
C PHE A 44 65.27 2.04 28.05
N SER A 45 65.95 2.38 26.98
CA SER A 45 65.32 2.83 25.74
C SER A 45 64.33 1.83 25.16
N PHE A 46 64.55 0.53 25.31
CA PHE A 46 63.60 -0.50 24.85
C PHE A 46 62.27 -0.44 25.58
N TYR A 47 62.28 -0.25 26.91
CA TYR A 47 61.06 -0.13 27.71
C TYR A 47 60.29 1.15 27.35
N VAL A 48 60.99 2.25 27.12
CA VAL A 48 60.37 3.53 26.68
C VAL A 48 59.73 3.38 25.32
N THR A 49 60.40 2.72 24.38
CA THR A 49 59.88 2.49 23.01
C THR A 49 58.67 1.54 23.05
N ALA A 50 58.73 0.45 23.82
CA ALA A 50 57.63 -0.48 24.00
C ALA A 50 56.42 0.18 24.63
N LEU A 51 56.59 1.05 25.64
CA LEU A 51 55.53 1.82 26.27
C LEU A 51 54.88 2.80 25.28
N LEU A 52 55.71 3.45 24.46
CA LEU A 52 55.22 4.42 23.43
C LEU A 52 54.39 3.71 22.36
N ILE A 53 54.83 2.52 21.90
CA ILE A 53 54.08 1.71 20.95
C ILE A 53 52.76 1.24 21.57
N LEU A 54 52.78 0.79 22.84
CA LEU A 54 51.57 0.38 23.55
C LEU A 54 50.61 1.54 23.69
N ALA A 55 51.07 2.74 24.03
CA ALA A 55 50.24 3.95 24.11
C ALA A 55 49.61 4.34 22.75
N VAL A 56 50.40 4.26 21.67
CA VAL A 56 49.91 4.51 20.29
C VAL A 56 48.89 3.42 19.90
N MET A 57 49.10 2.18 20.24
CA MET A 57 48.21 1.07 19.95
C MET A 57 46.88 1.23 20.70
N VAL A 58 46.90 1.58 21.98
CA VAL A 58 45.72 1.84 22.81
C VAL A 58 44.93 3.05 22.28
N TYR A 59 45.63 4.15 21.99
CA TYR A 59 45.01 5.35 21.37
C TYR A 59 44.37 5.00 20.04
N PHE A 60 44.97 4.15 19.25
CA PHE A 60 44.53 3.76 17.95
C PHE A 60 43.32 2.82 18.01
N ILE A 61 43.29 1.85 18.95
CA ILE A 61 42.10 1.02 19.17
C ILE A 61 40.91 1.90 19.60
N PHE A 62 41.19 2.86 20.54
CA PHE A 62 40.19 3.81 20.97
C PHE A 62 39.64 4.66 19.80
N PHE A 63 40.52 5.15 18.95
CA PHE A 63 40.16 5.93 17.73
C PHE A 63 39.37 5.06 16.75
N LEU A 64 39.74 3.80 16.50
CA LEU A 64 39.00 2.88 15.64
C LEU A 64 37.58 2.63 16.17
N ILE A 65 37.43 2.44 17.44
CA ILE A 65 36.14 2.23 18.10
C ILE A 65 35.28 3.51 17.95
N HIS A 66 35.88 4.70 18.12
CA HIS A 66 35.14 5.96 18.06
C HIS A 66 34.85 6.43 16.64
N ALA A 67 35.80 6.33 15.71
CA ALA A 67 35.64 6.77 14.32
C ALA A 67 34.82 5.78 13.47
N GLY A 68 34.88 4.50 13.77
CA GLY A 68 34.17 3.48 13.00
C GLY A 68 32.67 3.40 13.26
N PHE A 69 32.15 4.04 14.33
CA PHE A 69 30.72 3.98 14.68
C PHE A 69 29.87 5.13 14.15
N ASN A 70 30.46 6.23 13.67
CA ASN A 70 29.70 7.45 13.36
C ASN A 70 29.39 7.67 11.87
N GLU A 71 30.02 6.99 10.92
CA GLU A 71 29.72 7.17 9.51
C GLU A 71 29.08 5.92 8.91
N ARG A 72 27.76 5.80 9.06
CA ARG A 72 26.99 4.80 8.31
C ARG A 72 26.74 5.30 6.89
N ILE A 73 27.42 4.71 5.93
CA ILE A 73 27.23 4.99 4.50
C ILE A 73 25.89 4.43 4.04
N THR A 74 25.42 3.36 4.65
CA THR A 74 24.23 2.62 4.29
C THR A 74 23.09 2.94 5.26
N ASP A 75 21.90 3.28 4.73
CA ASP A 75 20.66 3.37 5.49
C ASP A 75 20.26 1.97 5.98
N PRO A 76 20.05 1.73 7.28
CA PRO A 76 19.83 0.39 7.83
C PRO A 76 18.47 -0.20 7.44
N VAL A 77 17.52 0.61 7.01
CA VAL A 77 16.17 0.18 6.63
C VAL A 77 16.11 -0.16 5.16
N SER A 78 16.42 0.79 4.29
CA SER A 78 16.29 0.62 2.84
C SER A 78 17.51 -0.05 2.20
N MET A 79 18.64 -0.17 2.92
CA MET A 79 19.92 -0.68 2.40
C MET A 79 20.49 0.15 1.23
N THR A 80 20.03 1.37 1.06
CA THR A 80 20.54 2.35 0.11
C THR A 80 21.54 3.30 0.77
N PHE A 81 22.06 4.30 0.05
CA PHE A 81 22.92 5.32 0.67
C PHE A 81 22.15 6.09 1.76
N SER A 82 22.82 6.33 2.90
CA SER A 82 22.33 7.29 3.89
C SER A 82 22.31 8.69 3.29
N ARG A 83 21.45 9.57 3.86
CA ARG A 83 21.31 10.96 3.38
C ARG A 83 22.65 11.68 3.25
N GLU A 84 23.48 11.60 4.27
CA GLU A 84 24.79 12.29 4.29
C GLU A 84 25.72 11.76 3.21
N SER A 85 25.84 10.45 3.11
CA SER A 85 26.70 9.79 2.10
C SER A 85 26.22 10.02 0.68
N LEU A 86 24.91 10.09 0.47
CA LEU A 86 24.32 10.44 -0.82
C LEU A 86 24.69 11.88 -1.20
N LEU A 87 24.49 12.84 -0.29
CA LEU A 87 24.82 14.26 -0.52
C LEU A 87 26.29 14.46 -0.88
N ASP A 88 27.19 13.81 -0.15
CA ASP A 88 28.63 13.85 -0.41
C ASP A 88 28.99 13.25 -1.79
N TYR A 89 28.28 12.21 -2.18
CA TYR A 89 28.45 11.61 -3.51
C TYR A 89 27.95 12.57 -4.58
N LEU A 90 26.75 13.10 -4.46
CA LEU A 90 26.14 14.01 -5.42
C LEU A 90 26.94 15.30 -5.58
N LYS A 91 27.48 15.89 -4.49
CA LYS A 91 28.34 17.07 -4.52
C LYS A 91 29.62 16.88 -5.36
N LYS A 92 30.08 15.65 -5.53
CA LYS A 92 31.23 15.33 -6.39
C LYS A 92 30.83 15.17 -7.85
N GLU A 93 29.73 14.45 -8.12
CA GLU A 93 29.29 14.15 -9.48
C GLU A 93 28.73 15.39 -10.21
N VAL A 94 27.95 16.23 -9.53
CA VAL A 94 27.37 17.45 -10.09
C VAL A 94 28.43 18.42 -10.62
N LYS A 95 29.67 18.35 -10.10
CA LYS A 95 30.80 19.16 -10.56
C LYS A 95 31.47 18.63 -11.84
N GLN A 96 31.23 17.38 -12.19
CA GLN A 96 31.95 16.70 -13.28
C GLN A 96 31.28 16.87 -14.65
N GLY A 97 29.96 17.18 -14.68
CA GLY A 97 29.22 17.34 -15.93
C GLY A 97 27.73 17.51 -15.75
N PRO A 98 26.92 17.38 -16.82
CA PRO A 98 25.47 17.36 -16.72
C PRO A 98 25.02 16.20 -15.85
N TYR A 99 24.24 16.48 -14.81
CA TYR A 99 23.78 15.52 -13.85
C TYR A 99 22.34 15.79 -13.45
N THR A 100 21.53 14.76 -13.39
CA THR A 100 20.11 14.83 -13.08
C THR A 100 19.83 14.17 -11.73
N LEU A 101 19.02 14.81 -10.92
CA LEU A 101 18.47 14.25 -9.69
C LEU A 101 17.01 13.88 -9.91
N LEU A 102 16.67 12.65 -9.57
CA LEU A 102 15.32 12.09 -9.61
C LEU A 102 14.86 11.85 -8.18
N LEU A 103 13.79 12.52 -7.75
CA LEU A 103 13.10 12.22 -6.50
C LEU A 103 11.96 11.24 -6.77
N VAL A 104 11.85 10.22 -5.95
CA VAL A 104 10.71 9.29 -5.94
C VAL A 104 10.27 9.10 -4.50
N THR A 105 9.00 9.34 -4.23
CA THR A 105 8.40 9.32 -2.89
C THR A 105 7.30 8.28 -2.81
N ILE A 106 7.27 7.51 -1.74
CA ILE A 106 6.12 6.68 -1.36
C ILE A 106 5.14 7.57 -0.60
N ASP A 107 4.03 7.95 -1.24
CA ASP A 107 3.08 8.92 -0.70
C ASP A 107 2.24 8.37 0.46
N ASN A 108 1.92 7.08 0.42
CA ASN A 108 1.07 6.41 1.41
C ASN A 108 1.85 5.62 2.48
N LEU A 109 3.14 5.94 2.72
CA LEU A 109 3.96 5.21 3.69
C LEU A 109 3.41 5.28 5.12
N GLU A 110 2.86 6.42 5.52
CA GLU A 110 2.25 6.58 6.85
C GLU A 110 1.02 5.68 7.02
N ASP A 111 0.18 5.59 6.00
CA ASP A 111 -0.97 4.69 5.97
C ASP A 111 -0.54 3.21 6.02
N ILE A 112 0.54 2.87 5.30
CA ILE A 112 1.13 1.54 5.32
C ILE A 112 1.61 1.20 6.74
N ASN A 113 2.35 2.11 7.38
CA ASN A 113 2.83 1.93 8.75
C ASN A 113 1.68 1.79 9.75
N ALA A 114 0.63 2.60 9.59
CA ALA A 114 -0.54 2.57 10.46
C ALA A 114 -1.37 1.27 10.31
N ARG A 115 -1.49 0.75 9.08
CA ARG A 115 -2.31 -0.44 8.78
C ARG A 115 -1.58 -1.76 8.96
N TYR A 116 -0.31 -1.81 8.57
CA TYR A 116 0.46 -3.06 8.47
C TYR A 116 1.62 -3.12 9.46
N GLY A 117 1.85 -2.04 10.23
CA GLY A 117 2.94 -1.93 11.18
C GLY A 117 4.27 -1.49 10.56
N THR A 118 5.17 -0.94 11.39
CA THR A 118 6.45 -0.36 10.95
C THR A 118 7.39 -1.38 10.31
N GLN A 119 7.35 -2.65 10.73
CA GLN A 119 8.18 -3.70 10.12
C GLN A 119 7.83 -3.95 8.66
N ASN A 120 6.54 -3.92 8.31
CA ASN A 120 6.10 -4.03 6.93
C ASN A 120 6.41 -2.77 6.13
N GLY A 121 6.29 -1.58 6.75
CA GLY A 121 6.75 -0.34 6.14
C GLY A 121 8.25 -0.33 5.82
N ASP A 122 9.08 -0.86 6.71
CA ASP A 122 10.52 -1.02 6.49
C ASP A 122 10.82 -1.97 5.32
N ARG A 123 10.05 -3.05 5.22
CA ARG A 123 10.15 -3.99 4.10
C ARG A 123 9.73 -3.35 2.78
N VAL A 124 8.63 -2.60 2.77
CA VAL A 124 8.19 -1.82 1.61
C VAL A 124 9.27 -0.85 1.15
N LEU A 125 9.89 -0.09 2.06
CA LEU A 125 10.99 0.82 1.73
C LEU A 125 12.16 0.11 1.05
N ARG A 126 12.52 -1.08 1.53
CA ARG A 126 13.62 -1.87 0.98
C ARG A 126 13.31 -2.42 -0.41
N GLU A 127 12.16 -3.08 -0.57
CA GLU A 127 11.75 -3.66 -1.85
C GLU A 127 11.51 -2.59 -2.91
N PHE A 128 10.92 -1.45 -2.51
CA PHE A 128 10.75 -0.30 -3.38
C PHE A 128 12.08 0.26 -3.91
N ALA A 129 13.07 0.43 -3.03
CA ALA A 129 14.40 0.89 -3.45
C ALA A 129 15.06 -0.07 -4.45
N LEU A 130 14.92 -1.38 -4.24
CA LEU A 130 15.41 -2.41 -5.16
C LEU A 130 14.65 -2.39 -6.49
N TRP A 131 13.34 -2.17 -6.46
CA TRP A 131 12.52 -2.08 -7.65
C TRP A 131 12.88 -0.86 -8.49
N VAL A 132 12.99 0.33 -7.87
CA VAL A 132 13.47 1.56 -8.55
C VAL A 132 14.85 1.33 -9.16
N GLY A 133 15.76 0.71 -8.41
CA GLY A 133 17.10 0.38 -8.88
C GLY A 133 17.10 -0.50 -10.12
N ARG A 134 16.33 -1.58 -10.11
CA ARG A 134 16.16 -2.49 -11.27
C ARG A 134 15.50 -1.77 -12.45
N PHE A 135 14.52 -0.93 -12.19
CA PHE A 135 13.82 -0.18 -13.23
C PHE A 135 14.75 0.77 -13.98
N VAL A 136 15.56 1.54 -13.26
CA VAL A 136 16.56 2.46 -13.84
C VAL A 136 17.66 1.67 -14.61
N GLN A 137 18.12 0.56 -14.04
CA GLN A 137 19.13 -0.30 -14.68
C GLN A 137 18.65 -0.89 -16.00
N ASN A 138 17.39 -1.33 -16.07
CA ASN A 138 16.77 -1.86 -17.29
C ASN A 138 16.62 -0.81 -18.41
N LYS A 139 16.80 0.48 -18.09
CA LYS A 139 16.83 1.58 -19.06
C LYS A 139 18.25 1.96 -19.52
N GLY A 140 19.23 1.14 -19.18
CA GLY A 140 20.61 1.27 -19.68
C GLY A 140 21.52 2.13 -18.81
N VAL A 141 21.14 2.49 -17.60
CA VAL A 141 22.00 3.22 -16.66
C VAL A 141 22.61 2.25 -15.65
N ASP A 142 23.90 1.95 -15.79
CA ASP A 142 24.56 0.90 -14.98
C ASP A 142 25.06 1.38 -13.61
N LYS A 143 25.55 2.61 -13.53
CA LYS A 143 26.21 3.13 -12.32
C LYS A 143 25.54 4.41 -11.84
N PHE A 144 24.69 4.31 -10.83
CA PHE A 144 24.00 5.45 -10.22
C PHE A 144 23.76 5.20 -8.73
N PRO A 145 23.84 6.24 -7.89
CA PRO A 145 23.50 6.13 -6.47
C PRO A 145 21.98 6.22 -6.29
N ILE A 146 21.48 5.45 -5.34
CA ILE A 146 20.15 5.64 -4.74
C ILE A 146 20.35 5.84 -3.25
N GLY A 147 19.71 6.84 -2.67
CA GLY A 147 19.75 7.07 -1.24
C GLY A 147 18.40 7.49 -0.68
N ARG A 148 18.13 7.06 0.54
CA ARG A 148 16.97 7.49 1.31
C ARG A 148 17.25 8.85 1.92
N PHE A 149 16.41 9.83 1.61
CA PHE A 149 16.60 11.20 2.06
C PHE A 149 15.84 11.48 3.38
N ARG A 150 14.56 11.10 3.43
CA ARG A 150 13.71 11.14 4.65
C ARG A 150 12.45 10.30 4.40
N GLY A 151 11.83 9.74 5.45
CA GLY A 151 10.56 9.04 5.35
C GLY A 151 10.50 8.07 4.18
N GLY A 152 9.59 8.30 3.24
CA GLY A 152 9.44 7.57 1.97
C GLY A 152 10.19 8.17 0.78
N ASP A 153 11.01 9.22 0.97
CA ASP A 153 11.69 9.95 -0.09
C ASP A 153 13.02 9.31 -0.47
N PHE A 154 13.17 8.95 -1.74
CA PHE A 154 14.40 8.42 -2.33
C PHE A 154 14.90 9.38 -3.42
N ILE A 155 16.21 9.67 -3.41
CA ILE A 155 16.86 10.44 -4.45
C ILE A 155 17.81 9.53 -5.23
N VAL A 156 17.68 9.59 -6.55
CA VAL A 156 18.52 8.87 -7.50
C VAL A 156 19.34 9.90 -8.28
N GLY A 157 20.65 9.70 -8.35
CA GLY A 157 21.53 10.55 -9.16
C GLY A 157 21.83 9.88 -10.50
N LEU A 158 21.64 10.59 -11.61
CA LEU A 158 21.77 10.06 -12.95
C LEU A 158 22.66 10.97 -13.82
N PRO A 159 23.65 10.42 -14.54
CA PRO A 159 24.44 11.22 -15.50
C PRO A 159 23.59 11.54 -16.72
N GLY A 160 23.50 12.81 -17.12
CA GLY A 160 22.71 13.28 -18.26
C GLY A 160 21.81 14.45 -17.92
N SER A 161 20.97 14.86 -18.87
CA SER A 161 20.06 16.00 -18.76
C SER A 161 18.66 15.59 -18.29
N ARG A 162 17.88 16.57 -17.80
CA ARG A 162 16.49 16.36 -17.37
C ARG A 162 15.62 15.74 -18.47
N SER A 163 15.79 16.14 -19.72
CA SER A 163 15.02 15.62 -20.85
C SER A 163 15.16 14.11 -21.03
N ASP A 164 16.32 13.56 -20.67
CA ASP A 164 16.60 12.13 -20.85
C ASP A 164 15.85 11.26 -19.83
N PHE A 165 15.47 11.84 -18.68
CA PHE A 165 14.90 11.12 -17.55
C PHE A 165 13.47 11.51 -17.19
N LEU A 166 12.87 12.51 -17.85
CA LEU A 166 11.48 12.90 -17.61
C LEU A 166 10.51 11.76 -17.93
N SER A 167 10.65 11.16 -19.11
CA SER A 167 9.84 10.01 -19.54
C SER A 167 10.08 8.77 -18.67
N LEU A 168 11.29 8.65 -18.09
CA LEU A 168 11.61 7.57 -17.16
C LEU A 168 10.80 7.70 -15.86
N LEU A 169 10.67 8.91 -15.30
CA LEU A 169 9.82 9.15 -14.13
C LEU A 169 8.34 8.87 -14.43
N GLU A 170 7.82 9.34 -15.57
CA GLU A 170 6.43 9.11 -15.96
C GLU A 170 6.11 7.61 -16.06
N LEU A 171 6.99 6.85 -16.73
CA LEU A 171 6.85 5.40 -16.85
C LEU A 171 6.98 4.68 -15.50
N LEU A 172 7.83 5.19 -14.60
CA LEU A 172 8.01 4.63 -13.27
C LEU A 172 6.75 4.85 -12.42
N CYS A 173 6.15 6.05 -12.48
CA CYS A 173 4.89 6.36 -11.82
C CYS A 173 3.73 5.49 -12.36
N LEU A 174 3.60 5.34 -13.69
CA LEU A 174 2.57 4.49 -14.30
C LEU A 174 2.73 3.00 -13.92
N LYS A 175 3.96 2.51 -13.82
CA LYS A 175 4.20 1.12 -13.41
C LYS A 175 4.03 0.89 -11.91
N ALA A 176 4.14 1.93 -11.11
CA ALA A 176 3.93 1.84 -9.66
C ALA A 176 2.47 1.60 -9.31
N ASP A 177 1.52 2.09 -10.12
CA ASP A 177 0.09 1.82 -9.92
C ASP A 177 -0.25 0.32 -10.01
N SER A 178 0.63 -0.48 -10.64
CA SER A 178 0.53 -1.94 -10.70
C SER A 178 1.58 -2.67 -9.83
N TYR A 179 2.38 -1.92 -9.06
CA TYR A 179 3.44 -2.48 -8.23
C TYR A 179 2.98 -2.61 -6.78
N GLU A 180 3.00 -3.83 -6.29
CA GLU A 180 2.64 -4.18 -4.92
C GLU A 180 3.82 -4.87 -4.24
N VAL A 181 4.00 -4.61 -2.95
CA VAL A 181 4.93 -5.34 -2.09
C VAL A 181 4.10 -6.16 -1.11
N ASP A 182 4.09 -7.49 -1.24
CA ASP A 182 3.31 -8.39 -0.39
C ASP A 182 1.82 -7.96 -0.27
N ASP A 183 1.18 -7.65 -1.40
CA ASP A 183 -0.20 -7.15 -1.50
C ASP A 183 -0.45 -5.75 -0.89
N ILE A 184 0.61 -5.01 -0.60
CA ILE A 184 0.51 -3.61 -0.16
C ILE A 184 0.64 -2.72 -1.39
N GLU A 185 -0.43 -1.99 -1.72
CA GLU A 185 -0.44 -0.99 -2.77
C GLU A 185 0.44 0.20 -2.40
N ILE A 186 1.29 0.63 -3.34
CA ILE A 186 2.21 1.74 -3.15
C ILE A 186 1.83 2.87 -4.11
N HIS A 187 1.54 4.03 -3.55
CA HIS A 187 1.35 5.25 -4.33
C HIS A 187 2.64 6.05 -4.37
N ILE A 188 3.07 6.42 -5.58
CA ILE A 188 4.31 7.17 -5.74
C ILE A 188 4.10 8.47 -6.50
N SER A 189 4.89 9.46 -6.10
CA SER A 189 5.07 10.71 -6.83
C SER A 189 6.56 11.00 -6.98
N GLY A 190 6.90 11.95 -7.84
CA GLY A 190 8.30 12.30 -8.01
C GLY A 190 8.52 13.56 -8.85
N ALA A 191 9.77 14.00 -8.87
CA ALA A 191 10.25 15.15 -9.62
C ALA A 191 11.61 14.88 -10.23
N VAL A 192 11.98 15.65 -11.25
CA VAL A 192 13.28 15.56 -11.95
C VAL A 192 13.84 16.97 -12.12
N VAL A 193 15.05 17.20 -11.62
CA VAL A 193 15.83 18.42 -11.84
C VAL A 193 17.22 18.07 -12.31
N ASP A 194 17.89 18.97 -13.00
CA ASP A 194 19.26 18.79 -13.47
C ASP A 194 20.17 19.99 -13.15
N THR A 195 21.44 19.82 -13.42
CA THR A 195 22.49 20.81 -13.21
C THR A 195 22.39 22.06 -14.10
N ALA A 196 21.42 22.13 -15.03
CA ALA A 196 21.12 23.34 -15.77
C ALA A 196 20.44 24.39 -14.88
N LEU A 197 19.70 23.96 -13.84
CA LEU A 197 19.00 24.86 -12.90
C LEU A 197 19.92 25.39 -11.79
N SER A 198 20.82 24.55 -11.26
CA SER A 198 21.81 24.93 -10.26
C SER A 198 22.96 23.93 -10.24
N LYS A 199 24.16 24.38 -9.83
CA LYS A 199 25.32 23.52 -9.54
C LYS A 199 25.47 23.18 -8.06
N GLU A 200 24.60 23.70 -7.21
CA GLU A 200 24.58 23.40 -5.78
C GLU A 200 23.55 22.33 -5.47
N VAL A 201 24.00 21.21 -4.90
CA VAL A 201 23.16 20.03 -4.63
C VAL A 201 22.02 20.39 -3.68
N ASP A 202 22.28 21.21 -2.67
CA ASP A 202 21.27 21.60 -1.69
C ASP A 202 20.12 22.38 -2.37
N GLN A 203 20.44 23.32 -3.29
CA GLN A 203 19.44 24.03 -4.09
C GLN A 203 18.68 23.10 -5.06
N LEU A 204 19.37 22.13 -5.68
CA LEU A 204 18.71 21.16 -6.55
C LEU A 204 17.71 20.29 -5.78
N ILE A 205 18.02 19.96 -4.53
CA ILE A 205 17.12 19.20 -3.67
C ILE A 205 15.88 20.03 -3.29
N ASP A 206 16.06 21.29 -2.94
CA ASP A 206 14.94 22.18 -2.64
C ASP A 206 14.01 22.30 -3.86
N LEU A 207 14.58 22.49 -5.05
CA LEU A 207 13.83 22.53 -6.32
C LEU A 207 13.11 21.20 -6.63
N LEU A 208 13.71 20.06 -6.26
CA LEU A 208 13.05 18.75 -6.42
C LEU A 208 11.76 18.68 -5.59
N PHE A 209 11.81 19.09 -4.33
CA PHE A 209 10.64 19.08 -3.46
C PHE A 209 9.59 20.10 -3.88
N GLU A 210 10.00 21.30 -4.33
CA GLU A 210 9.09 22.29 -4.90
C GLU A 210 8.38 21.73 -6.15
N GLN A 211 9.12 21.20 -7.11
CA GLN A 211 8.53 20.62 -8.32
C GLN A 211 7.65 19.40 -8.04
N GLN A 212 8.00 18.59 -7.05
CA GLN A 212 7.14 17.48 -6.63
C GLN A 212 5.82 18.03 -6.08
N GLN A 213 5.87 19.06 -5.25
CA GLN A 213 4.70 19.66 -4.64
C GLN A 213 3.81 20.33 -5.71
N GLU A 214 4.40 21.08 -6.64
CA GLU A 214 3.70 21.64 -7.80
C GLU A 214 3.06 20.55 -8.67
N ARG A 215 3.77 19.44 -8.93
CA ARG A 215 3.22 18.31 -9.69
C ARG A 215 2.12 17.56 -8.94
N LYS A 216 2.21 17.45 -7.63
CA LYS A 216 1.11 16.93 -6.81
C LYS A 216 -0.10 17.86 -6.92
N GLN A 217 0.09 19.17 -6.85
CA GLN A 217 -0.97 20.15 -7.04
C GLN A 217 -1.53 20.12 -8.46
N ASN A 218 -0.69 20.11 -9.50
CA ASN A 218 -1.13 20.06 -10.89
C ASN A 218 -1.78 18.71 -11.30
N ARG A 219 -1.34 17.57 -10.74
CA ARG A 219 -2.04 16.29 -10.90
C ARG A 219 -3.42 16.30 -10.23
N HIS A 220 -3.57 17.07 -9.16
CA HIS A 220 -4.87 17.34 -8.56
C HIS A 220 -5.69 18.29 -9.45
N ASP A 221 -5.07 19.28 -10.11
CA ASP A 221 -5.74 20.25 -10.99
C ASP A 221 -6.16 19.65 -12.35
N GLU A 222 -5.39 18.72 -12.91
CA GLU A 222 -5.73 18.04 -14.17
C GLU A 222 -6.80 16.93 -13.99
N ASN A 223 -6.98 16.42 -12.78
CA ASN A 223 -7.99 15.40 -12.50
C ASN A 223 -9.15 15.85 -11.63
N GLU A 224 -9.14 17.03 -11.00
CA GLU A 224 -10.28 17.59 -10.25
C GLU A 224 -9.89 18.91 -9.57
N GLU A 225 -10.70 19.94 -9.74
CA GLU A 225 -10.72 21.09 -8.83
C GLU A 225 -10.77 20.59 -7.38
N GLU A 226 -9.69 20.73 -6.62
CA GLU A 226 -9.68 20.42 -5.21
C GLU A 226 -10.74 21.26 -4.51
N MET A 227 -11.76 20.59 -4.02
CA MET A 227 -12.73 21.18 -3.14
C MET A 227 -12.02 21.42 -1.79
N ASP A 228 -12.06 22.64 -1.27
CA ASP A 228 -11.57 22.95 0.08
C ASP A 228 -12.07 21.87 1.06
N PRO A 229 -11.25 21.35 1.98
CA PRO A 229 -11.68 20.35 2.96
C PRO A 229 -13.00 20.70 3.67
N SER A 230 -13.20 21.99 4.01
CA SER A 230 -14.45 22.46 4.62
C SER A 230 -15.62 22.43 3.63
N GLU A 231 -15.37 22.71 2.36
CA GLU A 231 -16.36 22.66 1.28
C GLU A 231 -16.71 21.21 0.96
N LEU A 232 -15.72 20.31 0.93
CA LEU A 232 -15.93 18.87 0.76
C LEU A 232 -16.79 18.30 1.88
N GLU A 233 -16.49 18.65 3.15
CA GLU A 233 -17.32 18.24 4.30
C GLU A 233 -18.77 18.72 4.16
N ALA A 234 -18.96 20.00 3.85
CA ALA A 234 -20.27 20.58 3.65
C ALA A 234 -21.02 19.91 2.48
N ALA A 235 -20.31 19.61 1.38
CA ALA A 235 -20.88 18.92 0.22
C ALA A 235 -21.29 17.48 0.56
N VAL A 236 -20.47 16.71 1.27
CA VAL A 236 -20.79 15.34 1.69
C VAL A 236 -21.98 15.33 2.66
N ILE A 237 -22.00 16.22 3.67
CA ILE A 237 -23.13 16.36 4.58
C ILE A 237 -24.43 16.66 3.81
N ALA A 238 -24.37 17.63 2.89
CA ALA A 238 -25.51 18.02 2.08
C ALA A 238 -25.99 16.86 1.18
N SER A 239 -25.06 16.15 0.53
CA SER A 239 -25.38 15.03 -0.36
C SER A 239 -26.07 13.89 0.37
N VAL A 240 -25.56 13.52 1.56
CA VAL A 240 -26.17 12.45 2.38
C VAL A 240 -27.54 12.89 2.89
N ARG A 241 -27.71 14.14 3.38
CA ARG A 241 -28.98 14.65 3.91
C ARG A 241 -30.04 14.85 2.83
N GLN A 242 -29.64 15.33 1.65
CA GLN A 242 -30.55 15.61 0.54
C GLN A 242 -30.74 14.41 -0.38
N LYS A 243 -30.07 13.29 -0.07
CA LYS A 243 -30.05 12.08 -0.91
C LYS A 243 -29.62 12.37 -2.35
N ASN A 244 -28.60 13.24 -2.53
CA ASN A 244 -28.07 13.59 -3.82
C ASN A 244 -26.98 12.59 -4.23
N PHE A 245 -27.39 11.42 -4.70
CA PHE A 245 -26.53 10.32 -5.11
C PHE A 245 -27.12 9.56 -6.29
N SER A 246 -26.30 8.79 -6.97
CA SER A 246 -26.76 7.75 -7.88
C SER A 246 -26.11 6.42 -7.51
N MET A 247 -26.78 5.33 -7.83
CA MET A 247 -26.20 3.99 -7.74
C MET A 247 -25.88 3.48 -9.14
N MET A 248 -24.71 2.90 -9.24
CA MET A 248 -24.28 2.09 -10.38
C MET A 248 -24.25 0.64 -9.92
N PHE A 249 -24.48 -0.27 -10.83
CA PHE A 249 -24.62 -1.69 -10.52
C PHE A 249 -23.67 -2.52 -11.35
N GLN A 250 -23.13 -3.57 -10.75
CA GLN A 250 -22.39 -4.60 -11.43
C GLN A 250 -23.10 -5.94 -11.24
N GLU A 251 -23.24 -6.66 -12.33
CA GLU A 251 -23.93 -7.95 -12.37
C GLU A 251 -23.17 -9.02 -11.60
N VAL A 252 -23.92 -9.86 -10.87
CA VAL A 252 -23.45 -11.06 -10.20
C VAL A 252 -24.22 -12.24 -10.75
N ARG A 253 -23.51 -13.26 -11.23
CA ARG A 253 -24.07 -14.45 -11.91
C ARG A 253 -23.84 -15.70 -11.08
N GLU A 254 -24.84 -16.59 -11.08
CA GLU A 254 -24.76 -17.95 -10.57
C GLU A 254 -24.99 -18.91 -11.74
N GLY A 255 -23.94 -19.64 -12.16
CA GLY A 255 -23.99 -20.37 -13.43
C GLY A 255 -24.22 -19.42 -14.61
N ASP A 256 -25.29 -19.64 -15.38
CA ASP A 256 -25.68 -18.79 -16.50
C ASP A 256 -26.75 -17.75 -16.13
N GLU A 257 -27.25 -17.79 -14.90
CA GLU A 257 -28.34 -16.90 -14.46
C GLU A 257 -27.82 -15.68 -13.71
N ARG A 258 -28.34 -14.51 -14.05
CA ARG A 258 -28.15 -13.30 -13.27
C ARG A 258 -28.95 -13.39 -11.99
N THR A 259 -28.27 -13.31 -10.82
CA THR A 259 -28.92 -13.52 -9.53
C THR A 259 -28.91 -12.29 -8.65
N ALA A 260 -27.93 -11.40 -8.82
CA ALA A 260 -27.81 -10.19 -8.01
C ALA A 260 -27.08 -9.08 -8.75
N PHE A 261 -27.18 -7.88 -8.16
CA PHE A 261 -26.40 -6.69 -8.52
C PHE A 261 -25.66 -6.16 -7.30
N GLU A 262 -24.35 -5.92 -7.40
CA GLU A 262 -23.64 -5.15 -6.40
C GLU A 262 -23.75 -3.66 -6.71
N ALA A 263 -24.17 -2.87 -5.72
CA ALA A 263 -24.32 -1.43 -5.84
C ALA A 263 -23.03 -0.68 -5.52
N SER A 264 -22.66 0.25 -6.39
CA SER A 264 -21.61 1.24 -6.18
C SER A 264 -22.24 2.63 -6.13
N VAL A 265 -21.85 3.45 -5.15
CA VAL A 265 -22.46 4.75 -4.88
C VAL A 265 -21.63 5.90 -5.43
N LYS A 266 -22.27 6.81 -6.12
CA LYS A 266 -21.72 8.09 -6.56
C LYS A 266 -22.44 9.22 -5.85
N LEU A 267 -21.72 9.99 -5.02
CA LEU A 267 -22.27 11.20 -4.39
C LEU A 267 -22.05 12.41 -5.30
N TYR A 268 -23.00 13.33 -5.28
CA TYR A 268 -22.91 14.58 -6.04
C TYR A 268 -23.00 15.78 -5.10
N GLY A 269 -22.00 16.67 -5.22
CA GLY A 269 -21.97 17.95 -4.54
C GLY A 269 -22.91 18.99 -5.18
N LYS A 270 -22.73 20.23 -4.83
CA LYS A 270 -23.43 21.36 -5.46
C LYS A 270 -23.17 21.37 -6.97
N GLN A 271 -24.17 21.77 -7.76
CA GLN A 271 -24.11 21.81 -9.22
C GLN A 271 -23.91 20.45 -9.93
N GLY A 272 -24.15 19.33 -9.22
CA GLY A 272 -24.00 18.00 -9.82
C GLY A 272 -22.55 17.51 -9.97
N LYS A 273 -21.59 18.16 -9.31
CA LYS A 273 -20.19 17.74 -9.33
C LYS A 273 -20.03 16.40 -8.59
N LEU A 274 -19.43 15.41 -9.27
CA LEU A 274 -19.16 14.08 -8.67
C LEU A 274 -18.14 14.19 -7.53
N ILE A 275 -18.44 13.53 -6.40
CA ILE A 275 -17.52 13.35 -5.29
C ILE A 275 -17.07 11.90 -5.30
N HIS A 276 -15.79 11.66 -5.52
CA HIS A 276 -15.24 10.30 -5.58
C HIS A 276 -15.26 9.60 -4.22
N GLN A 277 -15.40 8.28 -4.24
CA GLN A 277 -15.55 7.46 -3.03
C GLN A 277 -14.35 7.58 -2.07
N ASN A 278 -13.13 7.63 -2.59
CA ASN A 278 -11.92 7.83 -1.81
C ASN A 278 -11.89 9.17 -1.06
N LYS A 279 -12.60 10.20 -1.54
CA LYS A 279 -12.73 11.52 -0.88
C LYS A 279 -13.86 11.55 0.13
N TYR A 280 -15.05 11.00 -0.19
CA TYR A 280 -16.20 11.12 0.71
C TYR A 280 -16.21 10.08 1.84
N MET A 281 -15.65 8.89 1.66
CA MET A 281 -15.67 7.85 2.70
C MET A 281 -14.90 8.24 3.97
N PRO A 282 -13.69 8.85 3.89
CA PRO A 282 -13.00 9.39 5.07
C PRO A 282 -13.83 10.46 5.80
N VAL A 283 -14.53 11.33 5.06
CA VAL A 283 -15.39 12.36 5.62
C VAL A 283 -16.59 11.75 6.36
N ILE A 284 -17.26 10.76 5.74
CA ILE A 284 -18.38 10.02 6.37
C ILE A 284 -17.93 9.39 7.69
N ASN A 285 -16.76 8.74 7.72
CA ASN A 285 -16.20 8.12 8.92
C ASN A 285 -15.87 9.16 9.98
N ARG A 286 -15.16 10.23 9.63
CA ARG A 286 -14.73 11.28 10.58
C ARG A 286 -15.91 12.01 11.19
N LEU A 287 -16.95 12.30 10.43
CA LEU A 287 -18.12 13.04 10.88
C LEU A 287 -19.21 12.14 11.48
N GLY A 288 -19.00 10.82 11.58
CA GLY A 288 -19.99 9.89 12.12
C GLY A 288 -21.27 9.78 11.29
N LEU A 289 -21.18 10.00 9.98
CA LEU A 289 -22.32 9.95 9.06
C LEU A 289 -22.64 8.54 8.54
N SER A 290 -21.87 7.52 8.95
CA SER A 290 -21.99 6.13 8.46
C SER A 290 -23.42 5.61 8.54
N ARG A 291 -24.11 5.83 9.69
CA ARG A 291 -25.50 5.40 9.85
C ARG A 291 -26.44 6.07 8.86
N ALA A 292 -26.33 7.39 8.67
CA ALA A 292 -27.20 8.12 7.76
C ALA A 292 -26.97 7.72 6.29
N TYR A 293 -25.71 7.50 5.93
CA TYR A 293 -25.31 7.01 4.63
C TYR A 293 -25.84 5.60 4.36
N ASP A 294 -25.61 4.66 5.26
CA ASP A 294 -26.06 3.27 5.13
C ASP A 294 -27.58 3.15 5.11
N LEU A 295 -28.28 3.97 5.90
CA LEU A 295 -29.74 4.02 5.89
C LEU A 295 -30.27 4.54 4.54
N MET A 296 -29.66 5.57 3.99
CA MET A 296 -29.98 6.09 2.66
C MET A 296 -29.86 5.01 1.58
N LEU A 297 -28.78 4.19 1.64
CA LEU A 297 -28.58 3.10 0.69
C LEU A 297 -29.62 2.00 0.85
N LEU A 298 -29.93 1.63 2.09
CA LEU A 298 -30.94 0.62 2.40
C LEU A 298 -32.34 1.04 1.91
N GLU A 299 -32.73 2.28 2.18
CA GLU A 299 -34.01 2.84 1.71
C GLU A 299 -34.11 2.80 0.19
N TYR A 300 -33.03 3.16 -0.52
CA TYR A 300 -33.02 3.13 -1.97
C TYR A 300 -33.08 1.71 -2.54
N ALA A 301 -32.34 0.75 -1.95
CA ALA A 301 -32.42 -0.65 -2.37
C ALA A 301 -33.81 -1.25 -2.16
N VAL A 302 -34.48 -0.91 -1.05
CA VAL A 302 -35.88 -1.32 -0.80
C VAL A 302 -36.83 -0.69 -1.82
N GLN A 303 -36.61 0.58 -2.18
CA GLN A 303 -37.37 1.25 -3.24
C GLN A 303 -37.20 0.55 -4.59
N LEU A 304 -35.96 0.17 -4.97
CA LEU A 304 -35.71 -0.59 -6.21
C LEU A 304 -36.42 -1.94 -6.21
N CYS A 305 -36.44 -2.65 -5.07
CA CYS A 305 -37.18 -3.92 -4.95
C CYS A 305 -38.69 -3.73 -5.19
N ARG A 306 -39.26 -2.59 -4.82
CA ARG A 306 -40.67 -2.26 -5.04
C ARG A 306 -40.95 -1.86 -6.49
N GLU A 307 -40.05 -1.08 -7.10
CA GLU A 307 -40.20 -0.57 -8.47
C GLU A 307 -39.96 -1.66 -9.52
N HIS A 308 -39.05 -2.57 -9.23
CA HIS A 308 -38.71 -3.67 -10.14
C HIS A 308 -39.24 -4.99 -9.56
N GLY A 309 -40.31 -5.50 -10.10
CA GLY A 309 -41.03 -6.71 -9.64
C GLY A 309 -40.30 -8.03 -9.90
N GLY A 310 -39.01 -8.01 -10.28
CA GLY A 310 -38.18 -9.19 -10.56
C GLY A 310 -37.71 -9.94 -9.31
N SER A 311 -36.89 -10.98 -9.53
CA SER A 311 -36.28 -11.79 -8.48
C SER A 311 -34.86 -11.34 -8.11
N GLU A 312 -34.35 -10.33 -8.80
CA GLU A 312 -32.99 -9.82 -8.63
C GLU A 312 -32.73 -9.32 -7.20
N ARG A 313 -31.52 -9.59 -6.73
CA ARG A 313 -31.06 -9.17 -5.41
C ARG A 313 -30.14 -7.96 -5.55
N PHE A 314 -30.14 -7.10 -4.53
CA PHE A 314 -29.26 -5.91 -4.49
C PHE A 314 -28.32 -6.03 -3.30
N ALA A 315 -27.01 -6.10 -3.59
CA ALA A 315 -25.95 -6.20 -2.58
C ALA A 315 -25.40 -4.82 -2.26
N LEU A 316 -25.38 -4.48 -0.97
CA LEU A 316 -24.90 -3.22 -0.41
C LEU A 316 -23.76 -3.47 0.55
N SER A 317 -22.66 -2.76 0.39
CA SER A 317 -21.58 -2.75 1.39
C SER A 317 -21.90 -1.73 2.48
N LEU A 318 -22.05 -2.19 3.71
CA LEU A 318 -22.36 -1.36 4.87
C LEU A 318 -21.23 -1.36 5.89
N PHE A 319 -21.22 -0.30 6.72
CA PHE A 319 -20.31 -0.25 7.86
C PHE A 319 -20.76 -1.24 8.97
N PRO A 320 -19.87 -2.11 9.48
CA PRO A 320 -20.22 -3.04 10.56
C PRO A 320 -20.74 -2.33 11.83
N SER A 321 -20.24 -1.12 12.09
CA SER A 321 -20.73 -0.27 13.20
C SER A 321 -22.20 0.14 13.03
N THR A 322 -22.66 0.33 11.80
CA THR A 322 -24.05 0.69 11.49
C THR A 322 -25.00 -0.44 11.83
N LEU A 323 -24.66 -1.68 11.50
CA LEU A 323 -25.50 -2.83 11.83
C LEU A 323 -25.68 -3.02 13.34
N ARG A 324 -24.66 -2.66 14.14
CA ARG A 324 -24.72 -2.71 15.60
C ARG A 324 -25.51 -1.55 16.21
N ASN A 325 -25.95 -0.58 15.40
CA ASN A 325 -26.69 0.60 15.85
C ASN A 325 -28.18 0.29 15.98
N PHE A 326 -28.73 0.50 17.18
CA PHE A 326 -30.14 0.23 17.50
C PHE A 326 -31.12 1.00 16.59
N HIS A 327 -30.85 2.27 16.31
CA HIS A 327 -31.74 3.08 15.46
C HIS A 327 -31.74 2.64 14.01
N PHE A 328 -30.59 2.13 13.52
CA PHE A 328 -30.54 1.53 12.18
C PHE A 328 -31.36 0.23 12.14
N TYR A 329 -31.26 -0.59 13.18
CA TYR A 329 -32.04 -1.81 13.31
C TYR A 329 -33.56 -1.52 13.31
N GLU A 330 -34.01 -0.54 14.09
CA GLU A 330 -35.44 -0.13 14.12
C GLU A 330 -35.90 0.38 12.74
N ALA A 331 -35.07 1.19 12.08
CA ALA A 331 -35.37 1.69 10.72
C ALA A 331 -35.47 0.55 9.70
N ALA A 332 -34.51 -0.39 9.71
CA ALA A 332 -34.54 -1.58 8.85
C ALA A 332 -35.78 -2.43 9.13
N GLN A 333 -36.13 -2.67 10.40
CA GLN A 333 -37.32 -3.43 10.78
C GLN A 333 -38.60 -2.79 10.23
N ARG A 334 -38.73 -1.48 10.33
CA ARG A 334 -39.86 -0.72 9.76
C ARG A 334 -39.91 -0.86 8.24
N LEU A 335 -38.80 -0.60 7.56
CA LEU A 335 -38.71 -0.69 6.11
C LEU A 335 -39.15 -2.06 5.58
N PHE A 336 -38.64 -3.16 6.20
CA PHE A 336 -38.96 -4.53 5.74
C PHE A 336 -40.33 -5.01 6.18
N SER A 337 -40.92 -4.41 7.20
CA SER A 337 -42.32 -4.67 7.58
C SER A 337 -43.33 -4.02 6.63
N GLU A 338 -42.98 -2.84 6.11
CA GLU A 338 -43.80 -2.07 5.17
C GLU A 338 -43.63 -2.51 3.71
N ASN A 339 -42.50 -3.16 3.37
CA ASN A 339 -42.14 -3.54 1.99
C ASN A 339 -41.78 -5.03 1.92
N SER A 340 -42.79 -5.87 1.79
CA SER A 340 -42.63 -7.34 1.73
C SER A 340 -41.82 -7.81 0.49
N GLU A 341 -41.85 -7.03 -0.59
CA GLU A 341 -41.17 -7.27 -1.85
C GLU A 341 -39.63 -7.24 -1.72
N ALA A 342 -39.11 -6.57 -0.68
CA ALA A 342 -37.68 -6.50 -0.42
C ALA A 342 -37.13 -7.75 0.28
N LYS A 343 -38.02 -8.59 0.87
CA LYS A 343 -37.60 -9.80 1.61
C LYS A 343 -36.93 -10.79 0.67
N GLY A 344 -35.72 -11.24 1.05
CA GLY A 344 -34.88 -12.14 0.25
C GLY A 344 -34.17 -11.50 -0.92
N ARG A 345 -34.32 -10.15 -1.09
CA ARG A 345 -33.76 -9.44 -2.23
C ARG A 345 -32.66 -8.42 -1.87
N VAL A 346 -32.48 -8.10 -0.61
CA VAL A 346 -31.40 -7.22 -0.15
C VAL A 346 -30.33 -8.04 0.53
N ILE A 347 -29.09 -7.88 0.10
CA ILE A 347 -27.89 -8.50 0.64
C ILE A 347 -27.05 -7.41 1.31
N LEU A 348 -26.72 -7.57 2.58
CA LEU A 348 -25.81 -6.68 3.29
C LEU A 348 -24.44 -7.34 3.37
N LEU A 349 -23.44 -6.72 2.71
CA LEU A 349 -22.05 -7.15 2.72
C LEU A 349 -21.31 -6.48 3.88
N LEU A 350 -20.68 -7.30 4.71
CA LEU A 350 -19.99 -6.87 5.92
C LEU A 350 -18.50 -7.10 5.77
N GLU A 351 -17.72 -6.04 5.85
CA GLU A 351 -16.25 -6.11 5.96
C GLU A 351 -15.85 -5.81 7.41
N GLU A 352 -15.47 -6.83 8.17
CA GLU A 352 -14.89 -6.61 9.50
C GLU A 352 -13.47 -6.08 9.39
N LYS A 353 -13.21 -4.94 10.03
CA LYS A 353 -11.86 -4.30 10.05
C LYS A 353 -11.08 -4.62 11.31
N GLU A 354 -11.77 -5.10 12.36
CA GLU A 354 -11.18 -5.46 13.64
C GLU A 354 -11.82 -6.75 14.14
N TYR A 355 -11.02 -7.62 14.80
CA TYR A 355 -11.58 -8.84 15.40
C TYR A 355 -12.59 -8.50 16.49
N TYR A 356 -13.81 -8.99 16.33
CA TYR A 356 -14.89 -8.74 17.30
C TYR A 356 -14.96 -9.85 18.35
N ASN A 357 -14.61 -9.53 19.59
CA ASN A 357 -14.56 -10.50 20.69
C ASN A 357 -15.92 -11.01 21.18
N HIS A 358 -17.03 -10.37 20.78
CA HIS A 358 -18.39 -10.76 21.20
C HIS A 358 -19.19 -11.35 20.03
N THR A 359 -18.61 -12.32 19.34
CA THR A 359 -19.18 -12.98 18.15
C THR A 359 -20.58 -13.52 18.39
N ARG A 360 -20.87 -14.10 19.58
CA ARG A 360 -22.20 -14.61 19.91
C ARG A 360 -23.28 -13.53 19.87
N ARG A 361 -23.04 -12.38 20.50
CA ARG A 361 -24.01 -11.26 20.50
C ARG A 361 -24.19 -10.67 19.11
N PHE A 362 -23.13 -10.62 18.35
CA PHE A 362 -23.19 -10.14 16.96
C PHE A 362 -24.00 -11.12 16.10
N ASN A 363 -23.82 -12.42 16.30
CA ASN A 363 -24.56 -13.45 15.59
C ASN A 363 -26.07 -13.39 15.89
N GLU A 364 -26.47 -13.18 17.14
CA GLU A 364 -27.89 -12.95 17.54
C GLU A 364 -28.48 -11.75 16.78
N LEU A 365 -27.68 -10.69 16.60
CA LEU A 365 -28.09 -9.51 15.83
C LEU A 365 -28.24 -9.83 14.34
N LEU A 366 -27.27 -10.53 13.73
CA LEU A 366 -27.35 -10.95 12.33
C LEU A 366 -28.58 -11.84 12.07
N GLN A 367 -28.86 -12.79 12.97
CA GLN A 367 -30.08 -13.60 12.90
C GLN A 367 -31.35 -12.75 12.92
N SER A 368 -31.34 -11.63 13.70
CA SER A 368 -32.49 -10.73 13.74
C SER A 368 -32.72 -10.02 12.40
N TYR A 369 -31.66 -9.61 11.70
CA TYR A 369 -31.76 -9.10 10.33
C TYR A 369 -32.24 -10.16 9.34
N ARG A 370 -31.72 -11.38 9.44
CA ARG A 370 -32.14 -12.52 8.58
C ARG A 370 -33.64 -12.84 8.76
N ARG A 371 -34.17 -12.77 9.99
CA ARG A 371 -35.62 -12.92 10.24
C ARG A 371 -36.48 -11.85 9.57
N MET A 372 -35.93 -10.67 9.30
CA MET A 372 -36.64 -9.61 8.52
C MET A 372 -36.64 -9.94 7.03
N GLY A 373 -35.88 -10.95 6.58
CA GLY A 373 -35.71 -11.31 5.17
C GLY A 373 -34.51 -10.66 4.51
N ILE A 374 -33.58 -10.12 5.30
CA ILE A 374 -32.30 -9.57 4.80
C ILE A 374 -31.28 -10.69 4.70
N LEU A 375 -30.57 -10.78 3.59
CA LEU A 375 -29.46 -11.71 3.40
C LEU A 375 -28.15 -11.08 3.87
N ILE A 376 -27.32 -11.87 4.54
CA ILE A 376 -26.04 -11.40 5.08
C ILE A 376 -24.88 -12.05 4.32
N GLY A 377 -24.00 -11.22 3.79
CA GLY A 377 -22.75 -11.64 3.16
C GLY A 377 -21.54 -11.17 3.96
N LEU A 378 -20.60 -12.06 4.21
CA LEU A 378 -19.31 -11.70 4.81
C LEU A 378 -18.33 -11.38 3.69
N ASP A 379 -17.79 -10.16 3.69
CA ASP A 379 -16.87 -9.68 2.66
C ASP A 379 -15.41 -9.95 3.01
N ARG A 380 -14.56 -10.06 1.99
CA ARG A 380 -13.11 -10.27 2.07
C ARG A 380 -12.69 -11.47 2.91
N LEU A 381 -13.43 -12.57 2.81
CA LEU A 381 -13.07 -13.80 3.51
C LEU A 381 -11.69 -14.29 3.09
N GLY A 382 -10.87 -14.65 4.08
CA GLY A 382 -9.48 -15.06 3.88
C GLY A 382 -8.48 -13.91 3.74
N GLY A 383 -8.95 -12.66 3.84
CA GLY A 383 -8.10 -11.47 4.00
C GLY A 383 -7.56 -11.31 5.43
N PHE A 384 -6.83 -10.22 5.65
CA PHE A 384 -6.14 -9.98 6.94
C PHE A 384 -7.08 -9.88 8.14
N HIS A 385 -8.26 -9.31 7.98
CA HIS A 385 -9.19 -9.06 9.07
C HIS A 385 -10.35 -10.06 9.11
N THR A 386 -10.81 -10.51 7.95
CA THR A 386 -11.92 -11.47 7.84
C THR A 386 -11.38 -12.89 7.64
N THR A 387 -10.99 -13.53 8.73
CA THR A 387 -10.41 -14.86 8.72
C THR A 387 -11.45 -15.95 8.55
N MET A 388 -11.04 -17.19 8.21
CA MET A 388 -11.91 -18.37 8.13
C MET A 388 -12.63 -18.69 9.47
N LEU A 389 -12.16 -18.18 10.61
CA LEU A 389 -12.86 -18.32 11.89
C LEU A 389 -14.25 -17.68 11.89
N TYR A 390 -14.42 -16.58 11.18
CA TYR A 390 -15.74 -15.92 11.05
C TYR A 390 -16.76 -16.81 10.36
N LEU A 391 -16.34 -17.60 9.37
CA LEU A 391 -17.22 -18.56 8.71
C LEU A 391 -17.77 -19.62 9.69
N ARG A 392 -16.97 -20.01 10.69
CA ARG A 392 -17.41 -20.93 11.75
C ARG A 392 -18.31 -20.25 12.77
N GLU A 393 -18.06 -18.97 13.07
CA GLU A 393 -18.68 -18.30 14.20
C GLU A 393 -19.91 -17.47 13.84
N LEU A 394 -20.02 -17.02 12.58
CA LEU A 394 -21.12 -16.19 12.13
C LEU A 394 -22.08 -16.98 11.22
N GLU A 395 -23.36 -16.84 11.47
CA GLU A 395 -24.42 -17.36 10.61
C GLU A 395 -24.72 -16.40 9.48
N VAL A 396 -24.06 -16.61 8.36
CA VAL A 396 -24.19 -15.78 7.14
C VAL A 396 -24.77 -16.62 5.99
N ASP A 397 -25.34 -15.95 5.00
CA ASP A 397 -25.95 -16.60 3.84
C ASP A 397 -24.95 -16.81 2.73
N MET A 398 -23.94 -15.92 2.66
CA MET A 398 -22.86 -16.00 1.66
C MET A 398 -21.54 -15.42 2.18
N VAL A 399 -20.46 -15.79 1.52
CA VAL A 399 -19.13 -15.25 1.75
C VAL A 399 -18.50 -14.82 0.44
N ARG A 400 -17.89 -13.64 0.42
CA ARG A 400 -17.16 -13.13 -0.71
C ARG A 400 -15.66 -13.19 -0.42
N TYR A 401 -14.90 -13.81 -1.29
CA TYR A 401 -13.46 -13.95 -1.12
C TYR A 401 -12.73 -12.61 -1.29
N ASP A 402 -11.60 -12.47 -0.58
CA ASP A 402 -10.73 -11.32 -0.77
C ASP A 402 -10.17 -11.29 -2.20
N MET A 403 -9.92 -10.07 -2.71
CA MET A 403 -9.44 -9.85 -4.09
C MET A 403 -8.11 -10.54 -4.39
N HIS A 404 -7.31 -10.83 -3.37
CA HIS A 404 -6.07 -11.59 -3.51
C HIS A 404 -6.29 -12.92 -4.22
N TYR A 405 -7.37 -13.66 -3.88
CA TYR A 405 -7.69 -14.92 -4.52
C TYR A 405 -8.13 -14.77 -5.98
N SER A 406 -8.82 -13.68 -6.30
CA SER A 406 -9.21 -13.36 -7.67
C SER A 406 -7.99 -13.08 -8.55
N LYS A 407 -7.11 -12.22 -8.09
CA LYS A 407 -5.87 -11.85 -8.81
C LYS A 407 -4.94 -13.05 -9.05
N GLN A 408 -5.01 -14.08 -8.22
CA GLN A 408 -4.16 -15.26 -8.30
C GLN A 408 -4.96 -16.54 -8.65
N ILE A 409 -6.14 -16.41 -9.21
CA ILE A 409 -7.02 -17.55 -9.49
C ILE A 409 -6.40 -18.56 -10.47
N LYS A 410 -5.47 -18.14 -11.32
CA LYS A 410 -4.73 -19.00 -12.26
C LYS A 410 -3.62 -19.81 -11.58
N ASP A 411 -3.22 -19.47 -10.35
CA ASP A 411 -2.22 -20.24 -9.60
C ASP A 411 -2.82 -21.53 -9.02
N PRO A 412 -2.20 -22.71 -9.27
CA PRO A 412 -2.71 -24.00 -8.78
C PRO A 412 -2.83 -24.09 -7.25
N LYS A 413 -1.98 -23.37 -6.49
CA LYS A 413 -2.06 -23.35 -5.03
C LYS A 413 -3.29 -22.58 -4.55
N THR A 414 -3.57 -21.45 -5.18
CA THR A 414 -4.77 -20.64 -4.92
C THR A 414 -6.03 -21.43 -5.24
N GLN A 415 -6.06 -22.16 -6.37
CA GLN A 415 -7.19 -23.04 -6.71
C GLN A 415 -7.40 -24.15 -5.66
N ALA A 416 -6.32 -24.76 -5.16
CA ALA A 416 -6.42 -25.78 -4.12
C ALA A 416 -6.99 -25.22 -2.81
N LEU A 417 -6.57 -23.99 -2.42
CA LEU A 417 -7.11 -23.29 -1.24
C LEU A 417 -8.59 -22.96 -1.43
N LEU A 418 -8.98 -22.40 -2.58
CA LEU A 418 -10.37 -22.06 -2.88
C LEU A 418 -11.27 -23.30 -2.86
N LYS A 419 -10.82 -24.44 -3.39
CA LYS A 419 -11.56 -25.72 -3.29
C LYS A 419 -11.82 -26.12 -1.84
N GLY A 420 -10.81 -25.99 -0.96
CA GLY A 420 -10.96 -26.29 0.47
C GLY A 420 -11.92 -25.31 1.16
N PHE A 421 -11.86 -24.03 0.84
CA PHE A 421 -12.74 -23.00 1.38
C PHE A 421 -14.19 -23.19 0.91
N ASN A 422 -14.41 -23.48 -0.38
CA ASN A 422 -15.73 -23.76 -0.92
C ASN A 422 -16.36 -24.99 -0.25
N LEU A 423 -15.61 -26.08 -0.11
CA LEU A 423 -16.11 -27.27 0.58
C LEU A 423 -16.54 -26.95 2.03
N SER A 424 -15.75 -26.12 2.73
CA SER A 424 -16.08 -25.70 4.10
C SER A 424 -17.34 -24.82 4.13
N ALA A 425 -17.44 -23.84 3.23
CA ALA A 425 -18.62 -22.97 3.12
C ALA A 425 -19.89 -23.75 2.79
N HIS A 426 -19.84 -24.61 1.77
CA HIS A 426 -20.98 -25.44 1.35
C HIS A 426 -21.43 -26.42 2.45
N THR A 427 -20.49 -26.98 3.21
CA THR A 427 -20.83 -27.84 4.35
C THR A 427 -21.64 -27.10 5.42
N LEU A 428 -21.42 -25.79 5.54
CA LEU A 428 -22.16 -24.89 6.43
C LEU A 428 -23.41 -24.29 5.78
N GLY A 429 -23.72 -24.62 4.53
CA GLY A 429 -24.86 -24.08 3.79
C GLY A 429 -24.69 -22.63 3.34
N VAL A 430 -23.43 -22.18 3.22
CA VAL A 430 -23.06 -20.79 2.87
C VAL A 430 -22.62 -20.76 1.39
N LYS A 431 -23.18 -19.83 0.59
CA LYS A 431 -22.77 -19.60 -0.79
C LYS A 431 -21.44 -18.86 -0.86
N THR A 432 -20.67 -19.15 -1.90
CA THR A 432 -19.36 -18.54 -2.14
C THR A 432 -19.43 -17.57 -3.30
N TRP A 433 -18.70 -16.46 -3.20
CA TRP A 433 -18.70 -15.38 -4.17
C TRP A 433 -17.27 -14.91 -4.45
N ILE A 434 -16.90 -14.77 -5.72
CA ILE A 434 -15.64 -14.19 -6.16
C ILE A 434 -15.90 -13.00 -7.09
N ARG A 435 -15.06 -11.98 -6.98
CA ARG A 435 -15.14 -10.77 -7.81
C ARG A 435 -13.88 -10.62 -8.68
N MET A 436 -13.88 -9.61 -9.57
CA MET A 436 -12.77 -9.30 -10.48
C MET A 436 -12.46 -10.44 -11.46
N ILE A 437 -13.49 -11.06 -12.00
CA ILE A 437 -13.35 -12.00 -13.12
C ILE A 437 -13.28 -11.19 -14.41
N GLU A 438 -12.10 -11.17 -15.03
CA GLU A 438 -11.79 -10.31 -16.16
C GLU A 438 -11.84 -11.03 -17.51
N ASP A 439 -11.71 -12.35 -17.51
CA ASP A 439 -11.74 -13.18 -18.73
C ASP A 439 -12.47 -14.51 -18.56
N GLU A 440 -12.72 -15.18 -19.68
CA GLU A 440 -13.39 -16.49 -19.74
C GLU A 440 -12.61 -17.60 -19.04
N GLU A 441 -11.28 -17.53 -19.06
CA GLU A 441 -10.43 -18.54 -18.41
C GLU A 441 -10.60 -18.48 -16.88
N GLU A 442 -10.62 -17.28 -16.32
CA GLU A 442 -10.86 -17.06 -14.89
C GLU A 442 -12.25 -17.53 -14.46
N ALA A 443 -13.26 -17.22 -15.28
CA ALA A 443 -14.62 -17.71 -15.02
C ALA A 443 -14.67 -19.24 -15.01
N ARG A 444 -14.09 -19.91 -16.00
CA ARG A 444 -14.03 -21.38 -16.07
C ARG A 444 -13.27 -21.99 -14.88
N ILE A 445 -12.18 -21.35 -14.45
CA ILE A 445 -11.45 -21.79 -13.27
C ILE A 445 -12.32 -21.64 -12.03
N ALA A 446 -12.98 -20.52 -11.83
CA ALA A 446 -13.87 -20.27 -10.69
C ALA A 446 -14.99 -21.31 -10.60
N ASP A 447 -15.64 -21.63 -11.72
CA ASP A 447 -16.63 -22.69 -11.81
C ASP A 447 -16.02 -24.06 -11.46
N SER A 448 -14.82 -24.36 -11.96
CA SER A 448 -14.13 -25.65 -11.72
C SER A 448 -13.72 -25.87 -10.26
N VAL A 449 -13.46 -24.77 -9.52
CA VAL A 449 -13.16 -24.86 -8.08
C VAL A 449 -14.42 -24.81 -7.21
N GLY A 450 -15.61 -24.65 -7.83
CA GLY A 450 -16.91 -24.77 -7.18
C GLY A 450 -17.40 -23.47 -6.53
N ILE A 451 -17.03 -22.31 -7.06
CA ILE A 451 -17.55 -21.01 -6.60
C ILE A 451 -18.95 -20.78 -7.15
N ASP A 452 -19.88 -20.35 -6.30
CA ASP A 452 -21.29 -20.20 -6.68
C ASP A 452 -21.57 -18.91 -7.44
N LEU A 453 -21.00 -17.78 -6.99
CA LEU A 453 -21.32 -16.43 -7.49
C LEU A 453 -20.07 -15.81 -8.12
N LEU A 454 -20.20 -15.39 -9.38
CA LEU A 454 -19.15 -14.75 -10.16
C LEU A 454 -19.49 -13.29 -10.42
N GLN A 455 -18.49 -12.41 -10.30
CA GLN A 455 -18.60 -10.98 -10.58
C GLN A 455 -17.31 -10.46 -11.21
N GLY A 456 -17.40 -9.54 -12.16
CA GLY A 456 -16.26 -8.90 -12.82
C GLY A 456 -16.61 -8.31 -14.16
N ASN A 457 -15.66 -7.68 -14.83
CA ASN A 457 -15.93 -7.05 -16.14
C ASN A 457 -16.30 -8.06 -17.23
N TYR A 458 -15.81 -9.30 -17.12
CA TYR A 458 -16.22 -10.37 -18.02
C TYR A 458 -17.71 -10.75 -17.85
N ILE A 459 -18.24 -10.68 -16.62
CA ILE A 459 -19.65 -10.99 -16.31
C ILE A 459 -20.55 -9.83 -16.70
N GLY A 460 -20.18 -8.60 -16.30
CA GLY A 460 -20.90 -7.39 -16.60
C GLY A 460 -20.17 -6.14 -16.14
N THR A 461 -20.18 -5.11 -16.97
CA THR A 461 -19.57 -3.81 -16.65
C THR A 461 -20.45 -3.03 -15.68
N ILE A 462 -19.83 -2.14 -14.88
CA ILE A 462 -20.55 -1.25 -13.97
C ILE A 462 -21.37 -0.25 -14.81
N ALA A 463 -22.70 -0.25 -14.65
CA ALA A 463 -23.63 0.60 -15.38
C ALA A 463 -24.87 0.97 -14.51
N PRO A 464 -25.68 1.95 -14.91
CA PRO A 464 -27.01 2.15 -14.32
C PRO A 464 -27.88 0.89 -14.43
N LEU A 465 -28.84 0.71 -13.53
CA LEU A 465 -29.67 -0.49 -13.48
C LEU A 465 -30.45 -0.70 -14.79
N GLU A 466 -30.99 0.37 -15.36
CA GLU A 466 -31.76 0.37 -16.60
C GLU A 466 -30.94 -0.26 -17.75
N ALA A 467 -29.65 0.07 -17.85
CA ALA A 467 -28.79 -0.48 -18.90
C ALA A 467 -28.58 -2.01 -18.79
N HIS A 468 -28.71 -2.56 -17.57
CA HIS A 468 -28.65 -4.00 -17.34
C HIS A 468 -29.97 -4.70 -17.63
N LEU A 469 -31.12 -4.03 -17.39
CA LEU A 469 -32.44 -4.57 -17.65
C LEU A 469 -32.79 -4.58 -19.16
N GLU A 470 -32.28 -3.60 -19.90
CA GLU A 470 -32.47 -3.53 -21.36
C GLU A 470 -31.70 -4.61 -22.15
N ARG A 471 -30.60 -5.11 -21.60
CA ARG A 471 -29.74 -6.13 -22.25
C ARG A 471 -30.29 -7.55 -22.18
N ASN A 472 -31.20 -7.81 -21.25
CA ASN A 472 -31.87 -9.12 -21.09
C ASN A 472 -33.33 -8.83 -20.68
N PRO A 473 -34.27 -8.69 -21.66
CA PRO A 473 -35.70 -8.57 -21.37
C PRO A 473 -36.31 -9.86 -20.81
#